data_54f2f7f6a7799fc9f805c2a71b68c32c
#
_entry.id   54f2f7f6a7799fc9f805c2a71b68c32c
#
_cell.length_a   1.000
_cell.length_b   1.000
_cell.length_c   1.000
_cell.angle_alpha   90.00
_cell.angle_beta   90.00
_cell.angle_gamma   90.00
#
_symmetry.space_group_name_H-M   'P 1'
#
loop_
_entity.id
_entity.type
_entity.pdbx_description
1 polymer ?
#
loop_
_entity_poly.entity_id
_entity_poly.type
_entity_poly.pdbx_seq_one_letter_code
_entity_poly.pdbx_strand_id
1 'polypeptide(L)'
;MKEEHSSRLTLAGIWLALFSLCFGGLYLLIRKSKNARRWLLLPMFSSIVRMPGKSYRGPLTELTQSEKILRERLEKRVNDLSITIGERSVDEYAGMQKAMTYIVDSFTKDNYKVEKQWIVFKNKQMANIIAEKKGTTNINKVVVIGAHYDTVPGSPGADDNATGVAAMLELARIFCEIETPYTIRFVAFANEEHPGSDQKAMGSYAYAAGCRERNESIIAMFSLEMLGFYSDVEGSQHYPEPFSLFYPTAANFIGFVGNSNSKNFVRQSVAAFRKSVQFPCEGLAAPDSIRDIGRSDHWGFWQFGYPALMVTDTSNFRYKHYHTEEDTPDKLDFERFTTVVTGLIHVICELAGMNS
;
A
#
# COMPACT_ATOMS: atom_id res chain seq x y z
N MET A 1 37.48 -61.45 -12.96
CA MET A 1 37.25 -60.10 -13.51
C MET A 1 35.81 -59.83 -13.96
N LYS A 2 34.99 -60.78 -14.38
CA LYS A 2 33.60 -60.56 -14.81
C LYS A 2 32.60 -60.49 -13.65
N GLU A 3 32.83 -61.12 -12.50
CA GLU A 3 31.92 -61.10 -11.33
C GLU A 3 32.01 -59.81 -10.50
N GLU A 4 33.20 -59.20 -10.44
CA GLU A 4 33.37 -57.92 -9.70
C GLU A 4 32.70 -56.71 -10.40
N HIS A 5 32.54 -56.76 -11.72
CA HIS A 5 31.88 -55.69 -12.49
C HIS A 5 30.35 -55.73 -12.36
N SER A 6 29.76 -56.92 -12.18
CA SER A 6 28.32 -57.11 -11.98
C SER A 6 27.84 -56.62 -10.60
N SER A 7 28.67 -56.83 -9.56
CA SER A 7 28.30 -56.37 -8.18
C SER A 7 28.39 -54.87 -8.00
N ARG A 8 29.30 -54.18 -8.71
CA ARG A 8 29.43 -52.71 -8.66
C ARG A 8 28.27 -52.00 -9.38
N LEU A 9 27.79 -52.56 -10.51
CA LEU A 9 26.63 -52.03 -11.22
C LEU A 9 25.32 -52.21 -10.44
N THR A 10 25.13 -53.27 -9.69
CA THR A 10 23.96 -53.49 -8.84
C THR A 10 23.97 -52.59 -7.58
N LEU A 11 25.13 -52.38 -6.96
CA LEU A 11 25.28 -51.44 -5.86
C LEU A 11 25.00 -49.98 -6.28
N ALA A 12 25.52 -49.54 -7.42
CA ALA A 12 25.24 -48.22 -7.98
C ALA A 12 23.76 -48.03 -8.30
N GLY A 13 23.08 -49.05 -8.83
CA GLY A 13 21.63 -49.04 -9.11
C GLY A 13 20.81 -48.95 -7.82
N ILE A 14 21.21 -49.65 -6.76
CA ILE A 14 20.57 -49.59 -5.46
C ILE A 14 20.74 -48.20 -4.80
N TRP A 15 21.94 -47.60 -4.90
CA TRP A 15 22.19 -46.25 -4.40
C TRP A 15 21.37 -45.17 -5.18
N LEU A 16 21.27 -45.31 -6.50
CA LEU A 16 20.44 -44.42 -7.32
C LEU A 16 18.93 -44.54 -6.98
N ALA A 17 18.45 -45.77 -6.76
CA ALA A 17 17.06 -46.00 -6.37
C ALA A 17 16.77 -45.50 -4.98
N LEU A 18 17.66 -45.70 -4.00
CA LEU A 18 17.53 -45.16 -2.63
C LEU A 18 17.61 -43.64 -2.64
N PHE A 19 18.50 -43.06 -3.46
CA PHE A 19 18.62 -41.60 -3.62
C PHE A 19 17.34 -41.03 -4.23
N SER A 20 16.78 -41.64 -5.27
CA SER A 20 15.52 -41.25 -5.88
C SER A 20 14.33 -41.39 -4.93
N LEU A 21 14.25 -42.44 -4.12
CA LEU A 21 13.23 -42.66 -3.13
C LEU A 21 13.33 -41.67 -1.96
N CYS A 22 14.55 -41.38 -1.47
CA CYS A 22 14.79 -40.39 -0.43
C CYS A 22 14.45 -38.97 -0.91
N PHE A 23 14.90 -38.59 -2.13
CA PHE A 23 14.58 -37.29 -2.70
C PHE A 23 13.11 -37.17 -3.10
N GLY A 24 12.50 -38.20 -3.65
CA GLY A 24 11.07 -38.25 -3.95
C GLY A 24 10.21 -38.18 -2.68
N GLY A 25 10.57 -38.91 -1.63
CA GLY A 25 9.92 -38.86 -0.32
C GLY A 25 10.10 -37.51 0.36
N LEU A 26 11.29 -36.94 0.32
CA LEU A 26 11.58 -35.60 0.85
C LEU A 26 10.82 -34.53 0.05
N TYR A 27 10.77 -34.62 -1.27
CA TYR A 27 9.99 -33.74 -2.13
C TYR A 27 8.50 -33.78 -1.80
N LEU A 28 7.93 -34.97 -1.60
CA LEU A 28 6.52 -35.15 -1.22
C LEU A 28 6.24 -34.63 0.17
N LEU A 29 7.14 -34.80 1.14
CA LEU A 29 7.02 -34.24 2.49
C LEU A 29 7.10 -32.70 2.47
N ILE A 30 8.04 -32.14 1.72
CA ILE A 30 8.17 -30.70 1.54
C ILE A 30 6.93 -30.15 0.85
N ARG A 31 6.39 -30.82 -0.16
CA ARG A 31 5.17 -30.40 -0.87
C ARG A 31 3.94 -30.38 0.04
N LYS A 32 3.83 -31.32 1.01
CA LYS A 32 2.70 -31.42 1.93
C LYS A 32 2.83 -30.55 3.19
N SER A 33 4.03 -30.15 3.59
CA SER A 33 4.26 -29.36 4.81
C SER A 33 4.52 -27.90 4.49
N LYS A 34 3.58 -27.00 4.88
CA LYS A 34 3.74 -25.53 4.79
C LYS A 34 5.03 -25.07 5.49
N ASN A 35 5.33 -25.61 6.67
CA ASN A 35 6.52 -25.29 7.44
C ASN A 35 7.82 -25.70 6.73
N ALA A 36 7.87 -26.91 6.15
CA ALA A 36 9.05 -27.37 5.42
C ALA A 36 9.31 -26.51 4.17
N ARG A 37 8.27 -26.15 3.40
CA ARG A 37 8.38 -25.22 2.28
C ARG A 37 8.87 -23.85 2.71
N ARG A 38 8.33 -23.31 3.80
CA ARG A 38 8.77 -22.03 4.38
C ARG A 38 10.26 -22.04 4.73
N TRP A 39 10.74 -23.08 5.44
CA TRP A 39 12.16 -23.21 5.80
C TRP A 39 13.07 -23.28 4.58
N LEU A 40 12.68 -24.00 3.54
CA LEU A 40 13.46 -24.12 2.30
C LEU A 40 13.54 -22.79 1.53
N LEU A 41 12.43 -22.03 1.46
CA LEU A 41 12.36 -20.80 0.68
C LEU A 41 12.79 -19.55 1.49
N LEU A 42 12.78 -19.62 2.82
CA LEU A 42 13.12 -18.47 3.67
C LEU A 42 14.48 -17.83 3.33
N PRO A 43 15.57 -18.55 3.04
CA PRO A 43 16.84 -17.93 2.66
C PRO A 43 16.72 -17.04 1.42
N MET A 44 15.95 -17.46 0.41
CA MET A 44 15.73 -16.73 -0.83
C MET A 44 14.87 -15.48 -0.62
N PHE A 45 13.82 -15.60 0.20
CA PHE A 45 12.84 -14.54 0.41
C PHE A 45 13.11 -13.66 1.63
N SER A 46 14.05 -14.06 2.50
CA SER A 46 14.32 -13.34 3.76
C SER A 46 14.62 -11.86 3.58
N SER A 47 15.29 -11.50 2.49
CA SER A 47 15.67 -10.11 2.22
C SER A 47 14.48 -9.22 1.85
N ILE A 48 13.38 -9.81 1.39
CA ILE A 48 12.19 -9.09 0.92
C ILE A 48 11.03 -9.14 1.91
N VAL A 49 10.94 -10.21 2.75
CA VAL A 49 9.84 -10.39 3.71
C VAL A 49 10.20 -10.05 5.16
N ARG A 50 11.50 -10.01 5.51
CA ARG A 50 11.92 -9.68 6.88
C ARG A 50 11.87 -8.18 7.13
N MET A 51 11.03 -7.78 8.10
CA MET A 51 10.91 -6.40 8.56
C MET A 51 11.42 -6.24 9.99
N PRO A 52 11.85 -5.03 10.39
CA PRO A 52 12.28 -4.74 11.76
C PRO A 52 11.13 -4.94 12.76
N GLY A 53 11.49 -5.34 13.98
CA GLY A 53 10.51 -5.57 15.05
C GLY A 53 9.62 -6.79 14.78
N LYS A 54 8.52 -6.88 15.53
CA LYS A 54 7.50 -7.92 15.39
C LYS A 54 6.15 -7.27 15.10
N SER A 55 5.37 -7.86 14.20
CA SER A 55 3.98 -7.50 14.00
C SER A 55 3.20 -7.75 15.29
N TYR A 56 2.34 -6.80 15.67
CA TYR A 56 1.50 -6.93 16.85
C TYR A 56 0.51 -8.10 16.70
N ARG A 57 0.19 -8.77 17.80
CA ARG A 57 -0.71 -9.94 17.80
C ARG A 57 -1.62 -9.98 19.02
N GLY A 58 -1.66 -8.89 19.79
CA GLY A 58 -2.55 -8.77 20.94
C GLY A 58 -3.95 -8.28 20.56
N PRO A 59 -4.85 -8.13 21.52
CA PRO A 59 -6.13 -7.46 21.31
C PRO A 59 -5.90 -6.00 20.93
N LEU A 60 -6.78 -5.47 20.06
CA LEU A 60 -6.72 -4.05 19.71
C LEU A 60 -7.10 -3.21 20.93
N THR A 61 -6.40 -2.09 21.10
CA THR A 61 -6.73 -1.10 22.15
C THR A 61 -7.96 -0.30 21.73
N GLU A 62 -8.79 0.05 22.71
CA GLU A 62 -9.89 0.98 22.48
C GLU A 62 -9.36 2.34 22.02
N LEU A 63 -10.09 2.98 21.10
CA LEU A 63 -9.75 4.31 20.64
C LEU A 63 -9.85 5.35 21.77
N THR A 64 -8.86 6.20 21.86
CA THR A 64 -8.87 7.40 22.70
C THR A 64 -9.94 8.39 22.23
N GLN A 65 -10.25 9.40 23.02
CA GLN A 65 -11.24 10.41 22.63
C GLN A 65 -10.82 11.18 21.35
N SER A 66 -9.55 11.47 21.18
CA SER A 66 -9.05 12.13 19.96
C SER A 66 -9.14 11.21 18.74
N GLU A 67 -8.90 9.92 18.90
CA GLU A 67 -9.06 8.95 17.83
C GLU A 67 -10.55 8.71 17.49
N LYS A 68 -11.46 8.76 18.45
CA LYS A 68 -12.90 8.71 18.16
C LYS A 68 -13.34 9.90 17.30
N ILE A 69 -12.84 11.11 17.57
CA ILE A 69 -13.08 12.28 16.72
C ILE A 69 -12.49 12.08 15.32
N LEU A 70 -11.27 11.53 15.23
CA LEU A 70 -10.64 11.19 13.94
C LEU A 70 -11.48 10.16 13.17
N ARG A 71 -11.97 9.11 13.84
CA ARG A 71 -12.86 8.10 13.27
C ARG A 71 -14.12 8.72 12.63
N GLU A 72 -14.82 9.58 13.37
CA GLU A 72 -16.02 10.26 12.87
C GLU A 72 -15.72 11.11 11.62
N ARG A 73 -14.56 11.75 11.58
CA ARG A 73 -14.11 12.54 10.42
C ARG A 73 -13.77 11.67 9.22
N LEU A 74 -13.04 10.57 9.43
CA LEU A 74 -12.71 9.61 8.39
C LEU A 74 -13.98 8.99 7.80
N GLU A 75 -14.89 8.51 8.65
CA GLU A 75 -16.17 7.96 8.24
C GLU A 75 -17.01 8.97 7.44
N LYS A 76 -17.08 10.21 7.90
CA LYS A 76 -17.75 11.28 7.17
C LYS A 76 -17.15 11.49 5.78
N ARG A 77 -15.82 11.58 5.67
CA ARG A 77 -15.17 11.79 4.36
C ARG A 77 -15.39 10.64 3.40
N VAL A 78 -15.31 9.39 3.88
CA VAL A 78 -15.63 8.22 3.06
C VAL A 78 -17.07 8.27 2.58
N ASN A 79 -18.04 8.59 3.46
CA ASN A 79 -19.45 8.77 3.08
C ASN A 79 -19.67 9.93 2.10
N ASP A 80 -19.00 11.07 2.29
CA ASP A 80 -19.09 12.20 1.37
C ASP A 80 -18.61 11.78 -0.05
N LEU A 81 -17.50 11.06 -0.15
CA LEU A 81 -16.93 10.64 -1.43
C LEU A 81 -17.71 9.50 -2.08
N SER A 82 -18.05 8.44 -1.33
CA SER A 82 -18.61 7.22 -1.91
C SER A 82 -20.15 7.20 -1.99
N ILE A 83 -20.86 7.93 -1.10
CA ILE A 83 -22.31 7.96 -1.09
C ILE A 83 -22.84 9.28 -1.66
N THR A 84 -22.36 10.43 -1.15
CA THR A 84 -22.88 11.74 -1.57
C THR A 84 -22.43 12.10 -3.00
N ILE A 85 -21.16 11.85 -3.33
CA ILE A 85 -20.61 12.05 -4.66
C ILE A 85 -20.85 10.80 -5.52
N GLY A 86 -20.55 9.61 -4.98
CA GLY A 86 -20.72 8.34 -5.65
C GLY A 86 -19.57 7.99 -6.59
N GLU A 87 -19.87 7.36 -7.72
CA GLU A 87 -18.90 6.98 -8.75
C GLU A 87 -18.11 8.21 -9.23
N ARG A 88 -16.79 8.06 -9.33
CA ARG A 88 -15.84 9.12 -9.69
C ARG A 88 -15.01 8.71 -10.91
N SER A 89 -15.64 7.96 -11.81
CA SER A 89 -14.96 7.45 -13.00
C SER A 89 -14.86 8.50 -14.12
N VAL A 90 -14.03 8.21 -15.12
CA VAL A 90 -13.98 9.02 -16.35
C VAL A 90 -15.32 8.97 -17.09
N ASP A 91 -16.07 7.87 -16.97
CA ASP A 91 -17.36 7.70 -17.62
C ASP A 91 -18.44 8.51 -16.88
N GLU A 92 -18.44 8.54 -15.53
CA GLU A 92 -19.26 9.43 -14.69
C GLU A 92 -18.47 10.70 -14.32
N TYR A 93 -18.17 11.49 -15.36
CA TYR A 93 -17.28 12.66 -15.21
C TYR A 93 -17.79 13.74 -14.27
N ALA A 94 -19.10 13.85 -14.08
CA ALA A 94 -19.68 14.79 -13.11
C ALA A 94 -19.31 14.43 -11.66
N GLY A 95 -19.27 13.14 -11.33
CA GLY A 95 -18.79 12.65 -10.03
C GLY A 95 -17.32 12.99 -9.81
N MET A 96 -16.49 12.75 -10.82
CA MET A 96 -15.06 13.11 -10.77
C MET A 96 -14.85 14.61 -10.52
N GLN A 97 -15.60 15.49 -11.20
CA GLN A 97 -15.51 16.95 -11.00
C GLN A 97 -15.96 17.37 -9.59
N LYS A 98 -17.01 16.74 -9.05
CA LYS A 98 -17.43 16.96 -7.66
C LYS A 98 -16.36 16.55 -6.67
N ALA A 99 -15.71 15.40 -6.89
CA ALA A 99 -14.60 14.94 -6.03
C ALA A 99 -13.41 15.89 -6.09
N MET A 100 -13.02 16.38 -7.28
CA MET A 100 -11.98 17.42 -7.42
C MET A 100 -12.32 18.65 -6.59
N THR A 101 -13.56 19.14 -6.68
CA THR A 101 -14.02 20.31 -5.92
C THR A 101 -13.98 20.04 -4.43
N TYR A 102 -14.50 18.89 -3.97
CA TYR A 102 -14.48 18.48 -2.57
C TYR A 102 -13.07 18.45 -1.96
N ILE A 103 -12.09 17.93 -2.72
CA ILE A 103 -10.70 17.85 -2.28
C ILE A 103 -10.07 19.25 -2.21
N VAL A 104 -10.29 20.09 -3.24
CA VAL A 104 -9.82 21.50 -3.25
C VAL A 104 -10.38 22.27 -2.05
N ASP A 105 -11.68 22.15 -1.80
CA ASP A 105 -12.34 22.83 -0.68
C ASP A 105 -11.83 22.34 0.67
N SER A 106 -11.56 21.02 0.79
CA SER A 106 -10.98 20.43 2.00
C SER A 106 -9.62 21.00 2.31
N PHE A 107 -8.70 21.02 1.34
CA PHE A 107 -7.37 21.62 1.52
C PHE A 107 -7.43 23.12 1.79
N THR A 108 -8.31 23.84 1.09
CA THR A 108 -8.47 25.29 1.27
C THR A 108 -8.99 25.62 2.67
N LYS A 109 -9.93 24.83 3.20
CA LYS A 109 -10.44 24.96 4.56
C LYS A 109 -9.35 24.78 5.63
N ASP A 110 -8.38 23.92 5.36
CA ASP A 110 -7.24 23.68 6.23
C ASP A 110 -6.06 24.64 5.90
N ASN A 111 -6.34 25.79 5.26
CA ASN A 111 -5.42 26.87 4.93
C ASN A 111 -4.26 26.51 3.98
N TYR A 112 -4.39 25.43 3.20
CA TYR A 112 -3.42 25.14 2.16
C TYR A 112 -3.66 25.97 0.91
N LYS A 113 -2.54 26.42 0.28
CA LYS A 113 -2.56 26.85 -1.11
C LYS A 113 -2.65 25.62 -2.00
N VAL A 114 -3.71 25.55 -2.80
CA VAL A 114 -3.96 24.41 -3.68
C VAL A 114 -3.44 24.68 -5.08
N GLU A 115 -2.65 23.76 -5.61
CA GLU A 115 -2.19 23.75 -7.00
C GLU A 115 -2.85 22.59 -7.76
N LYS A 116 -3.05 22.78 -9.08
CA LYS A 116 -3.64 21.78 -9.97
C LYS A 116 -2.68 21.47 -11.11
N GLN A 117 -2.33 20.20 -11.26
CA GLN A 117 -1.64 19.70 -12.45
C GLN A 117 -2.67 19.05 -13.36
N TRP A 118 -2.98 19.71 -14.47
CA TRP A 118 -4.00 19.24 -15.39
C TRP A 118 -3.53 18.07 -16.25
N ILE A 119 -4.41 17.11 -16.43
CA ILE A 119 -4.24 15.90 -17.22
C ILE A 119 -5.42 15.79 -18.18
N VAL A 120 -5.17 15.34 -19.39
CA VAL A 120 -6.21 15.05 -20.38
C VAL A 120 -6.20 13.56 -20.68
N PHE A 121 -7.34 12.92 -20.47
CA PHE A 121 -7.55 11.52 -20.83
C PHE A 121 -8.94 11.35 -21.45
N LYS A 122 -9.04 10.61 -22.57
CA LYS A 122 -10.30 10.43 -23.33
C LYS A 122 -11.05 11.76 -23.56
N ASN A 123 -10.34 12.82 -23.94
CA ASN A 123 -10.89 14.18 -24.16
C ASN A 123 -11.54 14.81 -22.92
N LYS A 124 -11.29 14.33 -21.72
CA LYS A 124 -11.76 14.93 -20.47
C LYS A 124 -10.58 15.47 -19.67
N GLN A 125 -10.78 16.63 -19.04
CA GLN A 125 -9.78 17.27 -18.21
C GLN A 125 -9.98 16.89 -16.75
N MET A 126 -8.94 16.37 -16.12
CA MET A 126 -8.88 16.09 -14.69
C MET A 126 -7.56 16.64 -14.14
N ALA A 127 -7.39 16.71 -12.84
CA ALA A 127 -6.17 17.27 -12.28
C ALA A 127 -5.68 16.46 -11.08
N ASN A 128 -4.35 16.29 -10.97
CA ASN A 128 -3.75 16.08 -9.67
C ASN A 128 -3.94 17.34 -8.82
N ILE A 129 -4.40 17.17 -7.58
CA ILE A 129 -4.65 18.27 -6.65
C ILE A 129 -3.57 18.23 -5.59
N ILE A 130 -2.82 19.32 -5.46
CA ILE A 130 -1.58 19.38 -4.69
C ILE A 130 -1.72 20.41 -3.58
N ALA A 131 -1.41 20.01 -2.34
CA ALA A 131 -1.28 20.87 -1.18
C ALA A 131 0.09 20.66 -0.53
N GLU A 132 0.81 21.74 -0.22
CA GLU A 132 2.16 21.66 0.32
C GLU A 132 2.24 22.34 1.69
N LYS A 133 2.79 21.62 2.68
CA LYS A 133 3.30 22.16 3.93
C LYS A 133 4.81 22.26 3.85
N LYS A 134 5.29 23.48 3.70
CA LYS A 134 6.73 23.74 3.56
C LYS A 134 7.47 23.41 4.86
N GLY A 135 8.59 22.72 4.75
CA GLY A 135 9.47 22.38 5.87
C GLY A 135 10.17 23.61 6.47
N THR A 136 10.75 23.45 7.64
CA THR A 136 11.41 24.54 8.38
C THR A 136 12.93 24.62 8.17
N THR A 137 13.61 23.50 7.92
CA THR A 137 15.09 23.44 7.81
C THR A 137 15.57 22.81 6.52
N ASN A 138 15.12 21.63 6.16
CA ASN A 138 15.51 20.92 4.95
C ASN A 138 14.38 20.95 3.91
N ILE A 139 13.96 22.14 3.53
CA ILE A 139 12.79 22.42 2.69
C ILE A 139 12.82 21.75 1.32
N ASN A 140 14.02 21.43 0.81
CA ASN A 140 14.18 20.76 -0.48
C ASN A 140 13.94 19.23 -0.41
N LYS A 141 13.94 18.65 0.79
CA LYS A 141 13.56 17.25 0.97
C LYS A 141 12.04 17.15 1.08
N VAL A 142 11.44 16.38 0.20
CA VAL A 142 9.98 16.30 0.10
C VAL A 142 9.50 14.88 0.42
N VAL A 143 8.54 14.78 1.35
CA VAL A 143 7.75 13.57 1.61
C VAL A 143 6.41 13.77 0.93
N VAL A 144 6.02 12.84 0.06
CA VAL A 144 4.73 12.86 -0.65
C VAL A 144 3.79 11.86 -0.01
N ILE A 145 2.58 12.29 0.32
CA ILE A 145 1.46 11.46 0.74
C ILE A 145 0.37 11.59 -0.32
N GLY A 146 0.07 10.49 -1.02
CA GLY A 146 -0.88 10.53 -2.11
C GLY A 146 -1.93 9.44 -2.05
N ALA A 147 -3.06 9.70 -2.71
CA ALA A 147 -4.13 8.74 -2.96
C ALA A 147 -4.85 9.12 -4.24
N HIS A 148 -5.24 8.13 -5.05
CA HIS A 148 -6.09 8.42 -6.19
C HIS A 148 -7.54 8.68 -5.73
N TYR A 149 -8.25 9.52 -6.48
CA TYR A 149 -9.62 9.88 -6.12
C TYR A 149 -10.67 9.39 -7.11
N ASP A 150 -10.23 8.86 -8.25
CA ASP A 150 -11.11 8.20 -9.22
C ASP A 150 -11.51 6.79 -8.78
N THR A 151 -12.49 6.23 -9.47
CA THR A 151 -12.99 4.87 -9.29
C THR A 151 -13.14 4.19 -10.64
N VAL A 152 -13.22 2.86 -10.64
CA VAL A 152 -13.72 2.12 -11.80
C VAL A 152 -15.19 2.46 -12.07
N PRO A 153 -15.69 2.35 -13.33
CA PRO A 153 -17.09 2.50 -13.63
C PRO A 153 -17.98 1.53 -12.83
N GLY A 154 -19.10 2.04 -12.32
CA GLY A 154 -20.09 1.28 -11.57
C GLY A 154 -19.76 1.08 -10.09
N SER A 155 -18.58 1.51 -9.61
CA SER A 155 -18.22 1.41 -8.18
C SER A 155 -18.38 2.75 -7.47
N PRO A 156 -19.01 2.80 -6.28
CA PRO A 156 -18.96 3.99 -5.41
C PRO A 156 -17.59 4.20 -4.78
N GLY A 157 -16.73 3.17 -4.75
CA GLY A 157 -15.34 3.25 -4.34
C GLY A 157 -15.17 3.72 -2.89
N ALA A 158 -15.80 3.04 -1.94
CA ALA A 158 -15.69 3.40 -0.53
C ALA A 158 -14.32 3.03 0.03
N ASP A 159 -13.89 1.79 -0.19
CA ASP A 159 -12.52 1.39 0.14
C ASP A 159 -11.56 1.84 -0.96
N ASP A 160 -11.94 1.64 -2.20
CA ASP A 160 -11.16 1.91 -3.40
C ASP A 160 -11.64 3.17 -4.16
N ASN A 161 -11.11 4.40 -3.86
CA ASN A 161 -10.10 4.67 -2.85
C ASN A 161 -10.52 5.87 -1.98
N ALA A 162 -11.82 5.94 -1.57
CA ALA A 162 -12.24 7.01 -0.68
C ALA A 162 -11.57 6.91 0.70
N THR A 163 -11.16 5.69 1.15
CA THR A 163 -10.38 5.53 2.40
C THR A 163 -9.00 6.18 2.28
N GLY A 164 -8.27 5.96 1.18
CA GLY A 164 -6.98 6.61 0.94
C GLY A 164 -7.10 8.13 0.87
N VAL A 165 -8.10 8.66 0.14
CA VAL A 165 -8.35 10.11 0.06
C VAL A 165 -8.74 10.68 1.43
N ALA A 166 -9.60 10.00 2.20
CA ALA A 166 -10.00 10.43 3.53
C ALA A 166 -8.80 10.48 4.49
N ALA A 167 -7.96 9.46 4.47
CA ALA A 167 -6.72 9.42 5.26
C ALA A 167 -5.77 10.56 4.86
N MET A 168 -5.53 10.77 3.57
CA MET A 168 -4.69 11.86 3.07
C MET A 168 -5.19 13.24 3.53
N LEU A 169 -6.50 13.50 3.43
CA LEU A 169 -7.08 14.76 3.84
C LEU A 169 -7.03 14.98 5.36
N GLU A 170 -7.23 13.93 6.18
CA GLU A 170 -7.10 14.07 7.64
C GLU A 170 -5.63 14.21 8.07
N LEU A 171 -4.70 13.52 7.40
CA LEU A 171 -3.27 13.76 7.59
C LEU A 171 -2.90 15.20 7.24
N ALA A 172 -3.39 15.73 6.12
CA ALA A 172 -3.15 17.13 5.74
C ALA A 172 -3.67 18.09 6.83
N ARG A 173 -4.89 17.88 7.31
CA ARG A 173 -5.47 18.70 8.39
C ARG A 173 -4.64 18.65 9.68
N ILE A 174 -4.09 17.49 10.03
CA ILE A 174 -3.26 17.34 11.23
C ILE A 174 -1.92 18.04 11.02
N PHE A 175 -1.29 17.83 9.87
CA PHE A 175 0.03 18.40 9.58
C PHE A 175 0.01 19.89 9.26
N CYS A 176 -1.15 20.53 9.02
CA CYS A 176 -1.18 21.99 8.88
C CYS A 176 -0.70 22.71 10.13
N GLU A 177 -0.92 22.12 11.31
CA GLU A 177 -0.53 22.67 12.62
C GLU A 177 0.84 22.16 13.12
N ILE A 178 1.43 21.16 12.44
CA ILE A 178 2.70 20.54 12.85
C ILE A 178 3.84 21.10 12.01
N GLU A 179 4.86 21.65 12.67
CA GLU A 179 6.10 22.02 11.99
C GLU A 179 6.98 20.81 11.79
N THR A 180 7.44 20.60 10.55
CA THR A 180 8.34 19.50 10.18
C THR A 180 9.63 20.04 9.56
N PRO A 181 10.80 19.41 9.82
CA PRO A 181 12.05 19.76 9.15
C PRO A 181 11.97 19.71 7.62
N TYR A 182 11.30 18.68 7.07
CA TYR A 182 11.16 18.47 5.63
C TYR A 182 9.78 18.93 5.15
N THR A 183 9.69 19.26 3.86
CA THR A 183 8.44 19.59 3.20
C THR A 183 7.56 18.35 3.07
N ILE A 184 6.26 18.49 3.37
CA ILE A 184 5.26 17.45 3.13
C ILE A 184 4.32 17.92 2.03
N ARG A 185 4.08 17.08 1.04
CA ARG A 185 3.07 17.28 -0.01
C ARG A 185 1.98 16.24 0.07
N PHE A 186 0.76 16.71 0.02
CA PHE A 186 -0.44 15.89 -0.12
C PHE A 186 -0.93 16.01 -1.55
N VAL A 187 -1.10 14.86 -2.22
CA VAL A 187 -1.44 14.84 -3.65
C VAL A 187 -2.58 13.87 -3.89
N ALA A 188 -3.74 14.41 -4.29
CA ALA A 188 -4.81 13.56 -4.81
C ALA A 188 -4.55 13.32 -6.30
N PHE A 189 -4.32 12.07 -6.67
CA PHE A 189 -4.01 11.66 -8.03
C PHE A 189 -5.27 11.38 -8.83
N ALA A 190 -5.23 11.73 -10.11
CA ALA A 190 -6.29 11.43 -11.06
C ALA A 190 -5.93 10.22 -11.92
N ASN A 191 -6.96 9.51 -12.40
CA ASN A 191 -6.83 8.49 -13.45
C ASN A 191 -5.89 7.33 -13.10
N GLU A 192 -6.00 6.79 -11.89
CA GLU A 192 -5.31 5.57 -11.49
C GLU A 192 -5.99 4.35 -12.12
N GLU A 193 -7.31 4.30 -12.08
CA GLU A 193 -8.14 3.16 -12.42
C GLU A 193 -8.32 2.95 -13.93
N HIS A 194 -8.09 3.99 -14.73
CA HIS A 194 -8.46 3.99 -16.13
C HIS A 194 -7.33 3.95 -17.16
N PRO A 195 -6.05 3.82 -16.81
CA PRO A 195 -5.00 3.77 -17.82
C PRO A 195 -5.11 2.52 -18.71
N GLY A 196 -5.87 1.50 -18.31
CA GLY A 196 -5.95 0.26 -19.06
C GLY A 196 -4.58 -0.38 -19.26
N SER A 197 -4.11 -0.44 -20.53
CA SER A 197 -2.76 -0.90 -20.86
C SER A 197 -1.70 0.21 -20.79
N ASP A 198 -2.07 1.47 -20.60
CA ASP A 198 -1.15 2.62 -20.58
C ASP A 198 -1.07 3.26 -19.19
N GLN A 199 -0.31 2.63 -18.29
CA GLN A 199 -0.05 3.17 -16.94
C GLN A 199 0.61 4.56 -16.95
N LYS A 200 1.18 5.02 -18.09
CA LYS A 200 1.72 6.38 -18.22
C LYS A 200 0.65 7.45 -18.24
N ALA A 201 -0.61 7.08 -18.45
CA ALA A 201 -1.76 7.97 -18.35
C ALA A 201 -2.19 8.26 -16.89
N MET A 202 -1.61 7.56 -15.91
CA MET A 202 -1.86 7.82 -14.49
C MET A 202 -1.39 9.21 -14.07
N GLY A 203 -2.18 9.86 -13.22
CA GLY A 203 -1.82 11.16 -12.65
C GLY A 203 -0.51 11.12 -11.85
N SER A 204 -0.29 10.05 -11.12
CA SER A 204 0.94 9.83 -10.35
C SER A 204 2.19 9.74 -11.23
N TYR A 205 2.09 9.10 -12.40
CA TYR A 205 3.19 9.08 -13.38
C TYR A 205 3.50 10.49 -13.89
N ALA A 206 2.48 11.23 -14.32
CA ALA A 206 2.64 12.62 -14.79
C ALA A 206 3.20 13.54 -13.70
N TYR A 207 2.78 13.34 -12.45
CA TYR A 207 3.29 14.10 -11.31
C TYR A 207 4.78 13.81 -11.06
N ALA A 208 5.15 12.53 -10.97
CA ALA A 208 6.53 12.11 -10.75
C ALA A 208 7.47 12.55 -11.89
N ALA A 209 6.99 12.51 -13.15
CA ALA A 209 7.72 13.05 -14.31
C ALA A 209 8.04 14.54 -14.12
N GLY A 210 7.04 15.35 -13.77
CA GLY A 210 7.22 16.78 -13.52
C GLY A 210 8.17 17.05 -12.35
N CYS A 211 8.10 16.26 -11.27
CA CYS A 211 9.08 16.36 -10.17
C CYS A 211 10.51 16.08 -10.65
N ARG A 212 10.67 15.09 -11.54
CA ARG A 212 11.97 14.74 -12.10
C ARG A 212 12.54 15.84 -13.01
N GLU A 213 11.70 16.44 -13.85
CA GLU A 213 12.07 17.56 -14.70
C GLU A 213 12.53 18.78 -13.88
N ARG A 214 11.88 19.04 -12.75
CA ARG A 214 12.27 20.12 -11.81
C ARG A 214 13.42 19.73 -10.87
N ASN A 215 13.98 18.53 -11.00
CA ASN A 215 15.04 17.98 -10.13
C ASN A 215 14.67 18.00 -8.64
N GLU A 216 13.42 17.76 -8.30
CA GLU A 216 12.96 17.74 -6.91
C GLU A 216 13.47 16.52 -6.16
N SER A 217 13.83 16.72 -4.89
CA SER A 217 14.32 15.66 -4.01
C SER A 217 13.15 15.00 -3.25
N ILE A 218 12.39 14.14 -3.94
CA ILE A 218 11.39 13.31 -3.29
C ILE A 218 12.12 12.18 -2.56
N ILE A 219 12.12 12.23 -1.23
CA ILE A 219 12.83 11.25 -0.39
C ILE A 219 11.95 10.09 0.08
N ALA A 220 10.64 10.25 0.01
CA ALA A 220 9.64 9.24 0.35
C ALA A 220 8.32 9.57 -0.33
N MET A 221 7.63 8.56 -0.86
CA MET A 221 6.26 8.68 -1.33
C MET A 221 5.41 7.53 -0.79
N PHE A 222 4.31 7.88 -0.14
CA PHE A 222 3.29 6.95 0.31
C PHE A 222 2.09 7.00 -0.62
N SER A 223 1.76 5.88 -1.26
CA SER A 223 0.46 5.68 -1.89
C SER A 223 -0.48 5.08 -0.86
N LEU A 224 -1.52 5.79 -0.49
CA LEU A 224 -2.56 5.32 0.41
C LEU A 224 -3.64 4.65 -0.43
N GLU A 225 -3.75 3.32 -0.30
CA GLU A 225 -4.48 2.47 -1.22
C GLU A 225 -5.33 1.46 -0.46
N MET A 226 -6.65 1.68 -0.41
CA MET A 226 -7.56 0.80 0.34
C MET A 226 -7.08 0.53 1.77
N LEU A 227 -7.68 1.18 2.74
CA LEU A 227 -7.24 1.13 4.14
C LEU A 227 -8.33 0.65 5.11
N GLY A 228 -9.50 0.27 4.59
CA GLY A 228 -10.71 0.16 5.40
C GLY A 228 -11.20 -1.24 5.68
N PHE A 229 -10.83 -2.29 4.91
CA PHE A 229 -11.40 -3.61 5.08
C PHE A 229 -10.52 -4.54 5.91
N TYR A 230 -11.11 -5.15 6.95
CA TYR A 230 -10.43 -6.11 7.84
C TYR A 230 -11.33 -7.29 8.21
N SER A 231 -10.71 -8.45 8.47
CA SER A 231 -11.39 -9.67 8.93
C SER A 231 -10.45 -10.53 9.78
N ASP A 232 -10.91 -10.99 10.93
CA ASP A 232 -10.18 -11.93 11.80
C ASP A 232 -10.38 -13.39 11.41
N VAL A 233 -11.18 -13.66 10.39
CA VAL A 233 -11.45 -15.03 9.92
C VAL A 233 -10.20 -15.63 9.30
N GLU A 234 -9.76 -16.79 9.80
CA GLU A 234 -8.66 -17.53 9.19
C GLU A 234 -8.99 -17.92 7.75
N GLY A 235 -8.04 -17.72 6.83
CA GLY A 235 -8.22 -17.95 5.41
C GLY A 235 -8.89 -16.81 4.65
N SER A 236 -9.23 -15.70 5.30
CA SER A 236 -9.78 -14.51 4.64
C SER A 236 -8.73 -13.72 3.85
N GLN A 237 -7.44 -13.97 4.06
CA GLN A 237 -6.34 -13.35 3.33
C GLN A 237 -5.73 -14.31 2.31
N HIS A 238 -5.65 -13.86 1.07
CA HIS A 238 -5.03 -14.59 -0.02
C HIS A 238 -3.71 -13.93 -0.44
N TYR A 239 -2.86 -14.66 -1.17
CA TYR A 239 -1.58 -14.16 -1.68
C TYR A 239 -1.20 -14.89 -2.97
N PRO A 240 -0.45 -14.24 -3.87
CA PRO A 240 0.30 -14.95 -4.89
C PRO A 240 1.32 -15.90 -4.24
N GLU A 241 1.49 -17.10 -4.79
CA GLU A 241 2.53 -18.01 -4.31
C GLU A 241 3.94 -17.44 -4.60
N PRO A 242 4.90 -17.58 -3.69
CA PRO A 242 4.88 -18.36 -2.43
C PRO A 242 4.60 -17.51 -1.17
N PHE A 243 4.05 -16.31 -1.27
CA PHE A 243 3.90 -15.37 -0.15
C PHE A 243 2.96 -15.88 0.94
N SER A 244 2.01 -16.76 0.59
CA SER A 244 1.15 -17.47 1.55
C SER A 244 1.91 -18.23 2.65
N LEU A 245 3.21 -18.51 2.41
CA LEU A 245 4.08 -19.19 3.38
C LEU A 245 4.65 -18.26 4.45
N PHE A 246 4.66 -16.95 4.20
CA PHE A 246 5.39 -15.98 5.02
C PHE A 246 4.49 -15.03 5.80
N TYR A 247 3.26 -14.84 5.36
CA TYR A 247 2.33 -13.85 5.90
C TYR A 247 1.11 -14.48 6.58
N PRO A 248 0.37 -13.73 7.42
CA PRO A 248 -0.85 -14.19 8.08
C PRO A 248 -1.92 -14.65 7.09
N THR A 249 -2.80 -15.55 7.52
CA THR A 249 -3.95 -16.03 6.74
C THR A 249 -5.25 -15.30 7.07
N ALA A 250 -5.28 -14.52 8.17
CA ALA A 250 -6.37 -13.62 8.51
C ALA A 250 -6.09 -12.22 7.94
N ALA A 251 -7.12 -11.58 7.40
CA ALA A 251 -7.08 -10.26 6.77
C ALA A 251 -7.16 -9.12 7.79
N ASN A 252 -6.37 -9.17 8.86
CA ASN A 252 -6.45 -8.25 10.01
C ASN A 252 -5.19 -7.40 10.23
N PHE A 253 -4.43 -7.12 9.20
CA PHE A 253 -3.22 -6.33 9.23
C PHE A 253 -3.21 -5.26 8.14
N ILE A 254 -2.33 -4.25 8.29
CA ILE A 254 -1.98 -3.30 7.24
C ILE A 254 -0.65 -3.71 6.57
N GLY A 255 -0.58 -3.58 5.24
CA GLY A 255 0.60 -3.88 4.44
C GLY A 255 1.36 -2.63 4.01
N PHE A 256 2.69 -2.68 4.05
CA PHE A 256 3.61 -1.70 3.47
C PHE A 256 4.37 -2.39 2.33
N VAL A 257 4.03 -2.04 1.09
CA VAL A 257 4.52 -2.73 -0.10
C VAL A 257 5.36 -1.81 -0.95
N GLY A 258 6.59 -2.20 -1.21
CA GLY A 258 7.52 -1.44 -2.04
C GLY A 258 8.37 -2.33 -2.95
N ASN A 259 9.11 -1.69 -3.85
CA ASN A 259 10.08 -2.41 -4.67
C ASN A 259 11.44 -2.59 -3.97
N SER A 260 12.35 -3.30 -4.63
CA SER A 260 13.71 -3.56 -4.10
C SER A 260 14.49 -2.27 -3.82
N ASN A 261 14.29 -1.22 -4.61
CA ASN A 261 14.95 0.08 -4.44
C ASN A 261 14.38 0.84 -3.23
N SER A 262 13.10 0.65 -2.92
CA SER A 262 12.42 1.26 -1.77
C SER A 262 12.58 0.46 -0.47
N LYS A 263 13.36 -0.63 -0.46
CA LYS A 263 13.48 -1.55 0.68
C LYS A 263 13.79 -0.88 2.02
N ASN A 264 14.74 0.04 2.05
CA ASN A 264 15.10 0.75 3.27
C ASN A 264 13.93 1.62 3.75
N PHE A 265 13.24 2.27 2.85
CA PHE A 265 12.06 3.08 3.12
C PHE A 265 10.92 2.22 3.69
N VAL A 266 10.59 1.07 3.08
CA VAL A 266 9.61 0.12 3.62
C VAL A 266 9.98 -0.32 5.04
N ARG A 267 11.25 -0.66 5.28
CA ARG A 267 11.73 -1.12 6.60
C ARG A 267 11.64 -0.03 7.66
N GLN A 268 12.00 1.20 7.34
CA GLN A 268 11.85 2.35 8.23
C GLN A 268 10.38 2.60 8.58
N SER A 269 9.51 2.62 7.56
CA SER A 269 8.07 2.82 7.76
C SER A 269 7.43 1.74 8.64
N VAL A 270 7.76 0.46 8.39
CA VAL A 270 7.27 -0.65 9.23
C VAL A 270 7.82 -0.56 10.66
N ALA A 271 9.09 -0.18 10.85
CA ALA A 271 9.67 -0.02 12.17
C ALA A 271 8.96 1.10 12.96
N ALA A 272 8.78 2.27 12.34
CA ALA A 272 8.09 3.40 12.93
C ALA A 272 6.63 3.06 13.28
N PHE A 273 5.91 2.42 12.37
CA PHE A 273 4.52 2.00 12.61
C PHE A 273 4.41 1.03 13.79
N ARG A 274 5.24 -0.03 13.82
CA ARG A 274 5.25 -1.04 14.89
C ARG A 274 5.64 -0.49 16.26
N LYS A 275 6.38 0.62 16.28
CA LYS A 275 6.75 1.33 17.53
C LYS A 275 5.60 2.20 18.04
N SER A 276 4.77 2.74 17.15
CA SER A 276 3.81 3.79 17.48
C SER A 276 2.41 3.28 17.84
N VAL A 277 1.95 2.18 17.25
CA VAL A 277 0.60 1.66 17.47
C VAL A 277 0.56 0.16 17.68
N GLN A 278 -0.41 -0.31 18.45
CA GLN A 278 -0.66 -1.74 18.69
C GLN A 278 -1.60 -2.29 17.62
N PHE A 279 -1.09 -2.37 16.38
CA PHE A 279 -1.83 -2.88 15.24
C PHE A 279 -0.96 -3.85 14.40
N PRO A 280 -1.52 -4.96 13.88
CA PRO A 280 -0.78 -5.86 13.02
C PRO A 280 -0.32 -5.16 11.74
N CYS A 281 0.99 -5.28 11.44
CA CYS A 281 1.60 -4.62 10.30
C CYS A 281 2.61 -5.54 9.63
N GLU A 282 2.46 -5.73 8.32
CA GLU A 282 3.37 -6.53 7.51
C GLU A 282 4.04 -5.67 6.43
N GLY A 283 5.19 -6.11 5.95
CA GLY A 283 5.92 -5.37 4.92
C GLY A 283 6.49 -6.29 3.87
N LEU A 284 6.55 -5.78 2.63
CA LEU A 284 7.14 -6.45 1.47
C LEU A 284 8.00 -5.46 0.69
N ALA A 285 9.25 -5.85 0.39
CA ALA A 285 10.10 -5.09 -0.54
C ALA A 285 10.66 -6.04 -1.59
N ALA A 286 9.96 -6.18 -2.71
CA ALA A 286 10.19 -7.22 -3.70
C ALA A 286 10.66 -6.64 -5.05
N PRO A 287 11.24 -7.46 -5.96
CA PRO A 287 11.55 -7.01 -7.32
C PRO A 287 10.32 -6.54 -8.09
N ASP A 288 10.45 -5.50 -8.90
CA ASP A 288 9.38 -4.92 -9.75
C ASP A 288 8.78 -5.94 -10.75
N SER A 289 9.47 -7.04 -11.00
CA SER A 289 8.97 -8.15 -11.82
C SER A 289 7.84 -8.94 -11.16
N ILE A 290 7.60 -8.76 -9.86
CA ILE A 290 6.42 -9.31 -9.18
C ILE A 290 5.24 -8.40 -9.48
N ARG A 291 4.32 -8.90 -10.30
CA ARG A 291 3.30 -8.12 -11.00
C ARG A 291 2.40 -7.28 -10.08
N ASP A 292 2.00 -7.82 -8.94
CA ASP A 292 0.95 -7.20 -8.12
C ASP A 292 1.45 -6.14 -7.13
N ILE A 293 2.77 -5.95 -7.00
CA ILE A 293 3.32 -4.97 -6.06
C ILE A 293 3.31 -3.53 -6.58
N GLY A 294 3.10 -3.33 -7.89
CA GLY A 294 3.11 -2.02 -8.55
C GLY A 294 1.73 -1.58 -9.08
N ARG A 295 0.64 -1.96 -8.38
CA ARG A 295 -0.74 -1.72 -8.82
C ARG A 295 -1.38 -0.51 -8.12
N SER A 296 -0.64 0.59 -7.95
CA SER A 296 -1.15 1.87 -7.47
C SER A 296 -0.16 2.99 -7.78
N ASP A 297 -0.44 4.20 -7.32
CA ASP A 297 0.27 5.44 -7.61
C ASP A 297 1.78 5.42 -7.35
N HIS A 298 2.26 4.64 -6.39
CA HIS A 298 3.68 4.49 -6.08
C HIS A 298 4.50 3.95 -7.26
N TRP A 299 3.88 3.18 -8.17
CA TRP A 299 4.53 2.70 -9.39
C TRP A 299 5.02 3.85 -10.27
N GLY A 300 4.22 4.92 -10.41
CA GLY A 300 4.60 6.10 -11.18
C GLY A 300 5.91 6.72 -10.69
N PHE A 301 6.12 6.76 -9.37
CA PHE A 301 7.34 7.29 -8.77
C PHE A 301 8.56 6.37 -8.98
N TRP A 302 8.36 5.04 -8.99
CA TRP A 302 9.44 4.08 -9.28
C TRP A 302 10.03 4.29 -10.67
N GLN A 303 9.22 4.69 -11.66
CA GLN A 303 9.68 4.91 -13.04
C GLN A 303 10.71 6.03 -13.13
N PHE A 304 10.73 6.94 -12.16
CA PHE A 304 11.66 8.06 -12.07
C PHE A 304 12.71 7.90 -10.96
N GLY A 305 12.82 6.71 -10.38
CA GLY A 305 13.83 6.36 -9.38
C GLY A 305 13.56 6.92 -7.98
N TYR A 306 12.36 7.41 -7.70
CA TYR A 306 11.97 7.88 -6.38
C TYR A 306 11.60 6.71 -5.45
N PRO A 307 12.00 6.75 -4.17
CA PRO A 307 11.56 5.77 -3.18
C PRO A 307 10.06 5.94 -2.91
N ALA A 308 9.30 4.90 -3.19
CA ALA A 308 7.85 4.91 -3.00
C ALA A 308 7.36 3.57 -2.48
N LEU A 309 6.28 3.59 -1.70
CA LEU A 309 5.60 2.41 -1.20
C LEU A 309 4.08 2.62 -1.19
N MET A 310 3.35 1.53 -1.22
CA MET A 310 1.91 1.48 -1.03
C MET A 310 1.61 1.05 0.41
N VAL A 311 0.73 1.77 1.09
CA VAL A 311 0.10 1.34 2.35
C VAL A 311 -1.27 0.82 1.98
N THR A 312 -1.55 -0.45 2.29
CA THR A 312 -2.78 -1.09 1.80
C THR A 312 -3.29 -2.16 2.75
N ASP A 313 -4.58 -2.33 2.75
CA ASP A 313 -5.22 -3.51 3.33
C ASP A 313 -5.09 -4.76 2.45
N THR A 314 -4.50 -4.63 1.26
CA THR A 314 -4.23 -5.66 0.25
C THR A 314 -5.35 -5.90 -0.77
N SER A 315 -6.34 -5.02 -0.85
CA SER A 315 -7.32 -4.96 -1.95
C SER A 315 -7.99 -6.33 -2.28
N ASN A 316 -7.98 -6.70 -3.53
CA ASN A 316 -8.56 -7.95 -4.07
C ASN A 316 -8.01 -9.24 -3.45
N PHE A 317 -6.94 -9.19 -2.67
CA PHE A 317 -6.43 -10.36 -1.94
C PHE A 317 -7.21 -10.65 -0.65
N ARG A 318 -8.12 -9.76 -0.24
CA ARG A 318 -9.01 -9.96 0.92
C ARG A 318 -10.43 -9.45 0.71
N TYR A 319 -10.62 -8.38 -0.07
CA TYR A 319 -11.88 -7.68 -0.21
C TYR A 319 -12.65 -8.14 -1.44
N LYS A 320 -13.74 -8.87 -1.24
CA LYS A 320 -14.54 -9.45 -2.33
C LYS A 320 -15.38 -8.43 -3.13
N HIS A 321 -15.56 -7.23 -2.56
CA HIS A 321 -16.31 -6.15 -3.21
C HIS A 321 -15.42 -5.17 -4.00
N TYR A 322 -14.12 -5.48 -4.10
CA TYR A 322 -13.18 -4.72 -4.91
C TYR A 322 -13.68 -4.56 -6.35
N HIS A 323 -13.73 -3.32 -6.83
CA HIS A 323 -14.21 -2.96 -8.18
C HIS A 323 -15.67 -3.34 -8.47
N THR A 324 -16.54 -3.32 -7.47
CA THR A 324 -17.97 -3.62 -7.63
C THR A 324 -18.84 -2.49 -7.08
N GLU A 325 -20.14 -2.53 -7.42
CA GLU A 325 -21.16 -1.62 -6.87
C GLU A 325 -21.38 -1.78 -5.36
N GLU A 326 -20.89 -2.89 -4.79
CA GLU A 326 -20.98 -3.21 -3.37
C GLU A 326 -19.80 -2.66 -2.55
N ASP A 327 -18.85 -1.94 -3.15
CA ASP A 327 -17.79 -1.24 -2.41
C ASP A 327 -18.35 -0.01 -1.70
N THR A 328 -18.99 -0.26 -0.56
CA THR A 328 -19.79 0.71 0.23
C THR A 328 -19.27 0.83 1.66
N PRO A 329 -19.50 1.98 2.36
CA PRO A 329 -18.94 2.24 3.69
C PRO A 329 -19.34 1.25 4.78
N ASP A 330 -20.48 0.57 4.66
CA ASP A 330 -20.96 -0.42 5.62
C ASP A 330 -20.11 -1.71 5.67
N LYS A 331 -19.20 -1.90 4.71
CA LYS A 331 -18.24 -3.01 4.66
C LYS A 331 -16.95 -2.71 5.44
N LEU A 332 -16.71 -1.45 5.83
CA LEU A 332 -15.44 -0.98 6.34
C LEU A 332 -15.38 -0.99 7.87
N ASP A 333 -14.20 -1.25 8.41
CA ASP A 333 -13.88 -1.18 9.85
C ASP A 333 -13.21 0.16 10.16
N PHE A 334 -14.01 1.15 10.52
CA PHE A 334 -13.52 2.49 10.80
C PHE A 334 -12.67 2.60 12.09
N GLU A 335 -12.77 1.64 13.02
CA GLU A 335 -11.90 1.62 14.20
C GLU A 335 -10.48 1.21 13.82
N ARG A 336 -10.36 0.12 13.04
CA ARG A 336 -9.06 -0.33 12.53
C ARG A 336 -8.45 0.68 11.55
N PHE A 337 -9.25 1.23 10.67
CA PHE A 337 -8.82 2.29 9.77
C PHE A 337 -8.27 3.51 10.52
N THR A 338 -8.94 3.94 11.59
CA THR A 338 -8.47 5.04 12.44
C THR A 338 -7.12 4.73 13.09
N THR A 339 -6.96 3.51 13.62
CA THR A 339 -5.69 3.08 14.23
C THR A 339 -4.55 3.11 13.20
N VAL A 340 -4.83 2.70 11.95
CA VAL A 340 -3.86 2.78 10.85
C VAL A 340 -3.46 4.22 10.56
N VAL A 341 -4.43 5.14 10.44
CA VAL A 341 -4.15 6.57 10.20
C VAL A 341 -3.36 7.18 11.36
N THR A 342 -3.69 6.83 12.60
CA THR A 342 -2.91 7.25 13.78
C THR A 342 -1.45 6.77 13.68
N GLY A 343 -1.23 5.52 13.29
CA GLY A 343 0.11 5.00 13.05
C GLY A 343 0.86 5.73 11.95
N LEU A 344 0.16 6.10 10.86
CA LEU A 344 0.76 6.85 9.76
C LEU A 344 1.20 8.27 10.16
N ILE A 345 0.52 8.94 11.08
CA ILE A 345 0.97 10.25 11.62
C ILE A 345 2.40 10.11 12.16
N HIS A 346 2.65 9.10 12.99
CA HIS A 346 3.97 8.86 13.58
C HIS A 346 5.02 8.48 12.53
N VAL A 347 4.66 7.62 11.58
CA VAL A 347 5.55 7.24 10.46
C VAL A 347 5.98 8.47 9.66
N ILE A 348 5.03 9.34 9.33
CA ILE A 348 5.30 10.56 8.56
C ILE A 348 6.14 11.54 9.38
N CYS A 349 5.87 11.73 10.67
CA CYS A 349 6.69 12.57 11.56
C CYS A 349 8.17 12.12 11.54
N GLU A 350 8.44 10.81 11.74
CA GLU A 350 9.79 10.28 11.73
C GLU A 350 10.48 10.50 10.37
N LEU A 351 9.80 10.24 9.27
CA LEU A 351 10.34 10.41 7.92
C LEU A 351 10.44 11.87 7.46
N ALA A 352 9.65 12.75 8.03
CA ALA A 352 9.77 14.21 7.82
C ALA A 352 10.87 14.85 8.68
N GLY A 353 11.69 14.03 9.36
CA GLY A 353 12.88 14.48 10.08
C GLY A 353 12.60 14.93 11.52
N MET A 354 11.43 14.65 12.07
CA MET A 354 11.14 14.84 13.48
C MET A 354 11.78 13.69 14.27
N ASN A 355 12.75 14.00 15.10
CA ASN A 355 13.33 13.03 16.02
C ASN A 355 12.27 12.66 17.08
N SER A 356 11.97 11.38 17.19
CA SER A 356 11.08 10.79 18.21
C SER A 356 11.75 10.68 19.56
#